data_45f73fa2b78eae8eec9134f6952d7839
#
_entry.id   45f73fa2b78eae8eec9134f6952d7839
#
_cell.length_a   1.000
_cell.length_b   1.000
_cell.length_c   1.000
_cell.angle_alpha   90.00
_cell.angle_beta   90.00
_cell.angle_gamma   90.00
#
_symmetry.space_group_name_H-M   'P 1'
#
loop_
_entity.id
_entity.type
_entity.pdbx_description
1 polymer ?
#
loop_
_entity_poly.entity_id
_entity_poly.type
_entity_poly.pdbx_seq_one_letter_code
_entity_poly.pdbx_strand_id
1 'polypeptide(L)'
;MVFSCFAMSKSAPLEPPYAATLAAIRHGSHLCAFYETEDDLLDLVVPFCAAGSQRGELCVWVMPDHVDEHTAGSTARKTLTESGTELYAGREFYLKGASFEGGPIVRFWNEKLHQAIATSHSGLCATGDTGWLEQRDWHAFLEYENELNRVIADRRIAVLCTYPFSACKAGDMFDVIRAHQVALAKRQTDWAIIKAPLTDSNADALDVASRVGSLSQREREVLTGVVGGLPGKQIAFNLGISIRTVEAHRTRILRRLGVHTMAEAVRLWTLAQH
;
A
#
# COMPACT_ATOMS: atom_id res chain seq x y z
N MET A 1 15.08 6.92 60.85
CA MET A 1 14.14 7.20 59.76
C MET A 1 14.91 7.10 58.48
N VAL A 2 14.75 5.99 57.75
CA VAL A 2 15.43 5.73 56.47
C VAL A 2 14.42 6.00 55.37
N PHE A 3 14.60 7.07 54.61
CA PHE A 3 13.79 7.31 53.43
C PHE A 3 14.31 6.45 52.29
N SER A 4 13.53 5.42 51.95
CA SER A 4 13.74 4.60 50.75
C SER A 4 13.36 5.42 49.53
N CYS A 5 14.34 5.75 48.67
CA CYS A 5 14.14 6.41 47.39
C CYS A 5 13.62 5.35 46.40
N PHE A 6 12.32 5.39 46.10
CA PHE A 6 11.73 4.59 45.03
C PHE A 6 12.28 5.13 43.69
N ALA A 7 13.14 4.37 43.06
CA ALA A 7 13.56 4.61 41.69
C ALA A 7 12.36 4.38 40.79
N MET A 8 11.80 5.47 40.22
CA MET A 8 10.83 5.38 39.15
C MET A 8 11.53 4.77 37.92
N SER A 9 11.20 3.53 37.65
CA SER A 9 11.52 2.88 36.38
C SER A 9 10.96 3.77 35.25
N LYS A 10 11.84 4.34 34.43
CA LYS A 10 11.43 4.97 33.16
C LYS A 10 10.85 3.88 32.30
N SER A 11 9.52 3.83 32.20
CA SER A 11 8.85 3.05 31.18
C SER A 11 9.42 3.47 29.83
N ALA A 12 9.88 2.49 29.03
CA ALA A 12 10.23 2.74 27.64
C ALA A 12 9.06 3.47 26.96
N PRO A 13 9.32 4.46 26.09
CA PRO A 13 8.26 5.11 25.34
C PRO A 13 7.48 4.02 24.59
N LEU A 14 6.14 4.05 24.72
CA LEU A 14 5.25 3.17 23.97
C LEU A 14 5.52 3.44 22.49
N GLU A 15 5.96 2.40 21.75
CA GLU A 15 6.14 2.52 20.31
C GLU A 15 4.80 2.92 19.66
N PRO A 16 4.83 3.86 18.70
CA PRO A 16 3.62 4.28 17.99
C PRO A 16 2.94 3.08 17.30
N PRO A 17 1.60 3.03 17.20
CA PRO A 17 0.89 1.89 16.60
C PRO A 17 1.34 1.53 15.19
N TYR A 18 1.82 2.51 14.40
CA TYR A 18 2.33 2.27 13.05
C TYR A 18 3.68 1.55 13.04
N ALA A 19 4.55 1.78 14.02
CA ALA A 19 5.83 1.07 14.14
C ALA A 19 5.61 -0.44 14.33
N ALA A 20 4.62 -0.81 15.15
CA ALA A 20 4.22 -2.20 15.29
C ALA A 20 3.70 -2.80 13.97
N THR A 21 3.00 -2.01 13.14
CA THR A 21 2.56 -2.44 11.81
C THR A 21 3.76 -2.65 10.89
N LEU A 22 4.71 -1.71 10.84
CA LEU A 22 5.92 -1.84 10.04
C LEU A 22 6.77 -3.04 10.49
N ALA A 23 6.88 -3.28 11.78
CA ALA A 23 7.58 -4.45 12.34
C ALA A 23 6.87 -5.77 12.02
N ALA A 24 5.55 -5.76 11.85
CA ALA A 24 4.75 -6.94 11.53
C ALA A 24 4.72 -7.29 10.03
N ILE A 25 5.33 -6.48 9.16
CA ILE A 25 5.39 -6.72 7.72
C ILE A 25 6.07 -8.07 7.45
N ARG A 26 5.51 -8.83 6.53
CA ARG A 26 6.00 -10.15 6.12
C ARG A 26 6.47 -10.11 4.67
N HIS A 27 7.26 -11.10 4.27
CA HIS A 27 7.58 -11.34 2.87
C HIS A 27 6.30 -11.48 2.03
N GLY A 28 6.35 -11.01 0.79
CA GLY A 28 5.21 -10.89 -0.09
C GLY A 28 4.35 -9.64 0.12
N SER A 29 4.70 -8.78 1.09
CA SER A 29 3.97 -7.54 1.35
C SER A 29 4.43 -6.39 0.48
N HIS A 30 3.47 -5.64 -0.09
CA HIS A 30 3.67 -4.41 -0.86
C HIS A 30 2.84 -3.28 -0.23
N LEU A 31 3.52 -2.30 0.34
CA LEU A 31 2.92 -1.19 1.06
C LEU A 31 3.23 0.12 0.38
N CYS A 32 2.29 1.07 0.48
CA CYS A 32 2.58 2.47 0.17
C CYS A 32 2.43 3.36 1.40
N ALA A 33 3.16 4.45 1.43
CA ALA A 33 3.05 5.45 2.47
C ALA A 33 3.15 6.86 1.87
N PHE A 34 2.22 7.73 2.28
CA PHE A 34 2.17 9.13 1.86
C PHE A 34 2.74 10.01 2.97
N TYR A 35 3.71 10.85 2.65
CA TYR A 35 4.39 11.72 3.59
C TYR A 35 4.39 13.18 3.14
N GLU A 36 4.50 14.13 4.09
CA GLU A 36 4.55 15.57 3.82
C GLU A 36 5.96 16.15 4.02
N THR A 37 6.69 15.64 5.00
CA THR A 37 7.99 16.15 5.40
C THR A 37 9.06 15.06 5.39
N GLU A 38 10.34 15.45 5.39
CA GLU A 38 11.47 14.52 5.50
C GLU A 38 11.43 13.75 6.83
N ASP A 39 11.04 14.39 7.92
CA ASP A 39 10.87 13.70 9.21
C ASP A 39 9.79 12.60 9.11
N ASP A 40 8.69 12.83 8.40
CA ASP A 40 7.67 11.82 8.14
C ASP A 40 8.23 10.63 7.36
N LEU A 41 9.05 10.91 6.35
CA LEU A 41 9.71 9.86 5.55
C LEU A 41 10.63 9.02 6.43
N LEU A 42 11.44 9.66 7.28
CA LEU A 42 12.35 8.96 8.19
C LEU A 42 11.59 8.16 9.27
N ASP A 43 10.46 8.67 9.76
CA ASP A 43 9.56 7.96 10.68
C ASP A 43 9.05 6.63 10.09
N LEU A 44 9.00 6.50 8.78
CA LEU A 44 8.59 5.28 8.07
C LEU A 44 9.78 4.37 7.73
N VAL A 45 10.79 4.92 7.07
CA VAL A 45 11.90 4.16 6.49
C VAL A 45 12.81 3.57 7.56
N VAL A 46 13.12 4.34 8.61
CA VAL A 46 14.05 3.88 9.66
C VAL A 46 13.50 2.65 10.41
N PRO A 47 12.27 2.65 10.95
CA PRO A 47 11.74 1.47 11.63
C PRO A 47 11.47 0.32 10.66
N PHE A 48 11.12 0.56 9.39
CA PHE A 48 10.94 -0.48 8.39
C PHE A 48 12.25 -1.23 8.11
N CYS A 49 13.34 -0.51 7.84
CA CYS A 49 14.66 -1.09 7.62
C CYS A 49 15.22 -1.75 8.90
N ALA A 50 15.05 -1.12 10.06
CA ALA A 50 15.48 -1.70 11.33
C ALA A 50 14.77 -3.05 11.59
N ALA A 51 13.47 -3.15 11.36
CA ALA A 51 12.73 -4.39 11.48
C ALA A 51 13.19 -5.45 10.46
N GLY A 52 13.48 -5.05 9.22
CA GLY A 52 14.06 -5.92 8.20
C GLY A 52 15.41 -6.49 8.63
N SER A 53 16.31 -5.64 9.11
CA SER A 53 17.62 -6.03 9.63
C SER A 53 17.50 -7.01 10.82
N GLN A 54 16.59 -6.76 11.76
CA GLN A 54 16.32 -7.67 12.89
C GLN A 54 15.82 -9.05 12.44
N ARG A 55 15.13 -9.14 11.29
CA ARG A 55 14.73 -10.42 10.68
C ARG A 55 15.85 -11.07 9.86
N GLY A 56 17.03 -10.43 9.79
CA GLY A 56 18.17 -10.90 8.99
C GLY A 56 18.01 -10.66 7.50
N GLU A 57 17.18 -9.71 7.06
CA GLU A 57 16.98 -9.33 5.68
C GLU A 57 18.06 -8.34 5.22
N LEU A 58 18.43 -8.39 3.94
CA LEU A 58 19.19 -7.32 3.30
C LEU A 58 18.25 -6.12 3.14
N CYS A 59 18.64 -4.96 3.67
CA CYS A 59 17.84 -3.75 3.54
C CYS A 59 18.38 -2.88 2.40
N VAL A 60 17.48 -2.36 1.57
CA VAL A 60 17.81 -1.44 0.46
C VAL A 60 16.87 -0.26 0.50
N TRP A 61 17.42 0.95 0.47
CA TRP A 61 16.66 2.18 0.35
C TRP A 61 17.07 3.00 -0.87
N VAL A 62 16.13 3.21 -1.79
CA VAL A 62 16.26 4.15 -2.89
C VAL A 62 15.72 5.49 -2.41
N MET A 63 16.63 6.41 -2.10
CA MET A 63 16.35 7.70 -1.44
C MET A 63 15.77 8.72 -2.42
N PRO A 64 14.93 9.67 -1.96
CA PRO A 64 14.58 10.84 -2.75
C PRO A 64 15.80 11.74 -3.01
N ASP A 65 15.77 12.45 -4.13
CA ASP A 65 16.91 13.32 -4.57
C ASP A 65 17.25 14.44 -3.61
N HIS A 66 16.29 14.88 -2.79
CA HIS A 66 16.49 15.99 -1.83
C HIS A 66 17.05 15.53 -0.47
N VAL A 67 17.05 14.23 -0.20
CA VAL A 67 17.69 13.65 0.98
C VAL A 67 19.14 13.38 0.64
N ASP A 68 19.96 14.39 0.82
CA ASP A 68 21.39 14.23 0.61
C ASP A 68 22.09 13.63 1.84
N GLU A 69 23.38 13.33 1.67
CA GLU A 69 24.21 12.77 2.73
C GLU A 69 24.30 13.67 3.98
N HIS A 70 23.93 14.92 3.89
CA HIS A 70 24.06 15.93 4.95
C HIS A 70 22.73 16.24 5.66
N THR A 71 21.59 16.06 4.99
CA THR A 71 20.23 16.40 5.50
C THR A 71 19.55 15.28 6.25
N ALA A 72 19.73 14.03 5.87
CA ALA A 72 19.19 12.93 6.67
C ALA A 72 19.81 12.98 8.06
N GLY A 73 19.04 13.39 9.04
CA GLY A 73 19.49 13.65 10.40
C GLY A 73 20.50 12.60 10.88
N SER A 74 21.61 13.04 11.38
CA SER A 74 22.83 12.22 11.65
C SER A 74 22.51 10.90 12.38
N THR A 75 21.44 10.87 13.15
CA THR A 75 20.96 9.69 13.88
C THR A 75 20.26 8.67 12.96
N ALA A 76 19.37 9.10 12.07
CA ALA A 76 18.63 8.20 11.16
C ALA A 76 19.58 7.52 10.19
N ARG A 77 20.49 8.29 9.59
CA ARG A 77 21.52 7.73 8.70
C ARG A 77 22.46 6.77 9.44
N LYS A 78 22.89 7.13 10.65
CA LYS A 78 23.71 6.24 11.47
C LYS A 78 22.99 4.92 11.72
N THR A 79 21.72 4.95 12.11
CA THR A 79 20.91 3.75 12.32
C THR A 79 20.81 2.90 11.06
N LEU A 80 20.57 3.51 9.89
CA LEU A 80 20.48 2.80 8.60
C LEU A 80 21.84 2.22 8.18
N THR A 81 22.91 2.96 8.35
CA THR A 81 24.28 2.48 8.04
C THR A 81 24.68 1.34 8.98
N GLU A 82 24.41 1.46 10.28
CA GLU A 82 24.68 0.43 11.27
C GLU A 82 23.85 -0.84 11.04
N SER A 83 22.65 -0.71 10.49
CA SER A 83 21.83 -1.84 10.07
C SER A 83 22.28 -2.52 8.77
N GLY A 84 23.33 -2.00 8.11
CA GLY A 84 23.82 -2.53 6.84
C GLY A 84 22.91 -2.22 5.65
N THR A 85 22.07 -1.19 5.73
CA THR A 85 21.18 -0.79 4.64
C THR A 85 21.97 -0.24 3.46
N GLU A 86 21.75 -0.78 2.26
CA GLU A 86 22.29 -0.24 1.01
C GLU A 86 21.47 0.96 0.55
N LEU A 87 22.15 2.05 0.17
CA LEU A 87 21.54 3.32 -0.23
C LEU A 87 21.78 3.60 -1.70
N TYR A 88 20.72 3.99 -2.42
CA TYR A 88 20.75 4.35 -3.85
C TYR A 88 20.12 5.74 -4.05
N ALA A 89 20.68 6.54 -4.98
CA ALA A 89 20.10 7.82 -5.37
C ALA A 89 18.87 7.60 -6.28
N GLY A 90 17.71 8.18 -5.92
CA GLY A 90 16.43 7.84 -6.52
C GLY A 90 16.35 8.10 -8.02
N ARG A 91 16.68 9.32 -8.46
CA ARG A 91 16.58 9.68 -9.87
C ARG A 91 17.49 8.84 -10.77
N GLU A 92 18.72 8.62 -10.35
CA GLU A 92 19.68 7.78 -11.10
C GLU A 92 19.26 6.30 -11.14
N PHE A 93 18.60 5.85 -10.07
CA PHE A 93 18.13 4.49 -9.96
C PHE A 93 16.94 4.21 -10.88
N TYR A 94 15.93 5.10 -10.88
CA TYR A 94 14.68 4.87 -11.59
C TYR A 94 14.73 5.33 -13.05
N LEU A 95 15.52 6.35 -13.38
CA LEU A 95 15.52 6.93 -14.71
C LEU A 95 16.76 6.53 -15.50
N LYS A 96 16.58 5.95 -16.67
CA LYS A 96 17.63 5.82 -17.70
C LYS A 96 17.56 7.00 -18.64
N GLY A 97 18.41 8.01 -18.40
CA GLY A 97 18.33 9.29 -19.09
C GLY A 97 17.13 10.09 -18.61
N ALA A 98 16.12 10.31 -19.46
CA ALA A 98 14.96 11.14 -19.16
C ALA A 98 13.64 10.35 -19.04
N SER A 99 13.64 9.02 -19.11
CA SER A 99 12.42 8.20 -19.10
C SER A 99 12.49 7.07 -18.07
N PHE A 100 11.35 6.72 -17.52
CA PHE A 100 11.16 5.59 -16.64
C PHE A 100 10.94 4.29 -17.43
N GLU A 101 11.63 3.23 -17.03
CA GLU A 101 11.42 1.88 -17.54
C GLU A 101 11.30 0.89 -16.37
N GLY A 102 10.12 0.33 -16.13
CA GLY A 102 9.86 -0.57 -14.99
C GLY A 102 10.60 -1.91 -15.06
N GLY A 103 10.74 -2.48 -16.26
CA GLY A 103 11.35 -3.80 -16.45
C GLY A 103 12.77 -3.95 -15.88
N PRO A 104 13.71 -3.01 -16.11
CA PRO A 104 15.03 -3.02 -15.46
C PRO A 104 14.97 -2.97 -13.94
N ILE A 105 14.03 -2.23 -13.37
CA ILE A 105 13.85 -2.10 -11.91
C ILE A 105 13.38 -3.42 -11.31
N VAL A 106 12.39 -4.07 -11.93
CA VAL A 106 11.95 -5.41 -11.50
C VAL A 106 13.10 -6.42 -11.56
N ARG A 107 13.94 -6.39 -12.60
CA ARG A 107 15.13 -7.25 -12.67
C ARG A 107 16.11 -6.96 -11.54
N PHE A 108 16.38 -5.69 -11.25
CA PHE A 108 17.25 -5.29 -10.15
C PHE A 108 16.76 -5.88 -8.80
N TRP A 109 15.47 -5.78 -8.49
CA TRP A 109 14.93 -6.35 -7.24
C TRP A 109 15.07 -7.86 -7.17
N ASN A 110 14.90 -8.56 -8.31
CA ASN A 110 15.13 -9.99 -8.38
C ASN A 110 16.60 -10.36 -8.15
N GLU A 111 17.52 -9.63 -8.76
CA GLU A 111 18.96 -9.83 -8.61
C GLU A 111 19.40 -9.55 -7.17
N LYS A 112 18.88 -8.47 -6.55
CA LYS A 112 19.12 -8.15 -5.14
C LYS A 112 18.60 -9.22 -4.20
N LEU A 113 17.43 -9.77 -4.44
CA LEU A 113 16.92 -10.89 -3.64
C LEU A 113 17.82 -12.13 -3.77
N HIS A 114 18.27 -12.47 -4.98
CA HIS A 114 19.20 -13.58 -5.17
C HIS A 114 20.54 -13.31 -4.46
N GLN A 115 21.06 -12.09 -4.53
CA GLN A 115 22.28 -11.69 -3.80
C GLN A 115 22.09 -11.83 -2.29
N ALA A 116 20.96 -11.32 -1.75
CA ALA A 116 20.66 -11.43 -0.34
C ALA A 116 20.67 -12.88 0.15
N ILE A 117 20.03 -13.77 -0.59
CA ILE A 117 20.00 -15.20 -0.25
C ILE A 117 21.39 -15.83 -0.36
N ALA A 118 22.15 -15.50 -1.40
CA ALA A 118 23.52 -16.00 -1.58
C ALA A 118 24.49 -15.55 -0.48
N THR A 119 24.21 -14.39 0.15
CA THR A 119 24.97 -13.85 1.29
C THR A 119 24.35 -14.20 2.66
N SER A 120 23.51 -15.23 2.70
CA SER A 120 22.89 -15.78 3.92
C SER A 120 21.87 -14.85 4.61
N HIS A 121 21.34 -13.86 3.93
CA HIS A 121 20.18 -13.11 4.44
C HIS A 121 18.89 -13.93 4.30
N SER A 122 17.93 -13.67 5.19
CA SER A 122 16.63 -14.35 5.19
C SER A 122 15.73 -13.93 4.01
N GLY A 123 15.96 -12.74 3.44
CA GLY A 123 15.21 -12.14 2.34
C GLY A 123 15.68 -10.72 2.05
N LEU A 124 14.81 -9.94 1.42
CA LEU A 124 15.05 -8.55 1.04
C LEU A 124 13.97 -7.63 1.63
N CYS A 125 14.39 -6.54 2.24
CA CYS A 125 13.57 -5.44 2.72
C CYS A 125 13.88 -4.23 1.83
N ALA A 126 12.96 -3.84 0.96
CA ALA A 126 13.19 -2.80 -0.04
C ALA A 126 12.27 -1.60 0.19
N THR A 127 12.81 -0.39 0.07
CA THR A 127 11.99 0.82 0.07
C THR A 127 12.47 1.77 -1.01
N GLY A 128 11.54 2.45 -1.67
CA GLY A 128 11.82 3.37 -2.74
C GLY A 128 10.90 4.59 -2.70
N ASP A 129 11.50 5.76 -2.97
CA ASP A 129 10.80 7.03 -3.03
C ASP A 129 10.42 7.40 -4.46
N THR A 130 9.24 8.02 -4.62
CA THR A 130 8.67 8.39 -5.92
C THR A 130 8.71 9.90 -6.21
N GLY A 131 9.44 10.70 -5.43
CA GLY A 131 9.54 12.14 -5.63
C GLY A 131 10.12 12.57 -6.98
N TRP A 132 10.77 11.66 -7.71
CA TRP A 132 11.25 11.84 -9.08
C TRP A 132 10.18 11.69 -10.15
N LEU A 133 9.02 11.08 -9.82
CA LEU A 133 7.99 10.66 -10.78
C LEU A 133 7.28 11.85 -11.39
N GLU A 134 7.37 11.98 -12.71
CA GLU A 134 6.67 12.99 -13.47
C GLU A 134 5.36 12.43 -14.06
N GLN A 135 4.38 13.31 -14.31
CA GLN A 135 3.06 12.91 -14.83
C GLN A 135 3.12 12.12 -16.13
N ARG A 136 4.13 12.38 -16.98
CA ARG A 136 4.31 11.67 -18.26
C ARG A 136 4.67 10.19 -18.06
N ASP A 137 5.31 9.84 -16.95
CA ASP A 137 5.76 8.48 -16.63
C ASP A 137 4.74 7.72 -15.77
N TRP A 138 3.66 8.37 -15.35
CA TRP A 138 2.68 7.85 -14.39
C TRP A 138 2.08 6.50 -14.82
N HIS A 139 1.68 6.38 -16.10
CA HIS A 139 1.09 5.14 -16.60
C HIS A 139 2.09 3.97 -16.58
N ALA A 140 3.30 4.19 -17.08
CA ALA A 140 4.37 3.19 -17.07
C ALA A 140 4.76 2.80 -15.63
N PHE A 141 4.69 3.77 -14.70
CA PHE A 141 4.94 3.51 -13.29
C PHE A 141 3.84 2.64 -12.66
N LEU A 142 2.57 2.88 -12.94
CA LEU A 142 1.48 2.01 -12.46
C LEU A 142 1.55 0.59 -13.03
N GLU A 143 1.99 0.42 -14.27
CA GLU A 143 2.27 -0.90 -14.85
C GLU A 143 3.39 -1.61 -14.07
N TYR A 144 4.46 -0.88 -13.72
CA TYR A 144 5.54 -1.40 -12.88
C TYR A 144 5.05 -1.81 -11.49
N GLU A 145 4.23 -0.99 -10.81
CA GLU A 145 3.67 -1.32 -9.50
C GLU A 145 2.84 -2.62 -9.54
N ASN A 146 2.03 -2.79 -10.57
CA ASN A 146 1.26 -4.02 -10.78
C ASN A 146 2.15 -5.24 -11.09
N GLU A 147 3.25 -5.05 -11.84
CA GLU A 147 4.23 -6.10 -12.09
C GLU A 147 4.99 -6.46 -10.81
N LEU A 148 5.39 -5.46 -10.03
CA LEU A 148 6.06 -5.65 -8.75
C LEU A 148 5.21 -6.48 -7.80
N ASN A 149 3.90 -6.20 -7.69
CA ASN A 149 2.97 -7.02 -6.91
C ASN A 149 3.02 -8.51 -7.28
N ARG A 150 3.00 -8.81 -8.59
CA ARG A 150 3.06 -10.19 -9.07
C ARG A 150 4.39 -10.86 -8.75
N VAL A 151 5.49 -10.11 -8.84
CA VAL A 151 6.84 -10.62 -8.63
C VAL A 151 7.11 -10.91 -7.16
N ILE A 152 6.59 -10.10 -6.23
CA ILE A 152 6.90 -10.22 -4.80
C ILE A 152 5.97 -11.17 -4.04
N ALA A 153 4.77 -11.46 -4.55
CA ALA A 153 3.68 -12.17 -3.84
C ALA A 153 4.16 -13.46 -3.14
N ASP A 154 4.95 -14.28 -3.82
CA ASP A 154 5.44 -15.57 -3.31
C ASP A 154 6.94 -15.55 -3.01
N ARG A 155 7.54 -14.38 -2.84
CA ARG A 155 8.99 -14.24 -2.64
C ARG A 155 9.36 -13.70 -1.29
N ARG A 156 10.60 -13.94 -0.90
CA ARG A 156 11.17 -13.43 0.36
C ARG A 156 11.60 -11.96 0.25
N ILE A 157 10.66 -11.11 -0.14
CA ILE A 157 10.84 -9.66 -0.27
C ILE A 157 9.63 -8.93 0.33
N ALA A 158 9.89 -7.86 1.07
CA ALA A 158 8.89 -6.90 1.53
C ALA A 158 9.22 -5.53 0.94
N VAL A 159 8.23 -4.81 0.44
CA VAL A 159 8.42 -3.52 -0.23
C VAL A 159 7.57 -2.44 0.42
N LEU A 160 8.18 -1.28 0.68
CA LEU A 160 7.53 -0.05 1.11
C LEU A 160 7.80 1.06 0.07
N CYS A 161 6.80 1.46 -0.69
CA CYS A 161 6.88 2.58 -1.63
C CYS A 161 6.46 3.87 -0.93
N THR A 162 7.29 4.91 -0.98
CA THR A 162 7.02 6.20 -0.34
C THR A 162 6.68 7.28 -1.37
N TYR A 163 5.64 8.07 -1.07
CA TYR A 163 5.04 9.03 -1.97
C TYR A 163 4.94 10.40 -1.29
N PRO A 164 5.65 11.45 -1.76
CA PRO A 164 5.44 12.78 -1.25
C PRO A 164 4.06 13.31 -1.66
N PHE A 165 3.26 13.78 -0.71
CA PHE A 165 1.94 14.35 -0.99
C PHE A 165 1.99 15.49 -2.01
N SER A 166 3.05 16.27 -2.00
CA SER A 166 3.27 17.39 -2.93
C SER A 166 3.36 16.97 -4.41
N ALA A 167 3.75 15.72 -4.67
CA ALA A 167 3.87 15.18 -6.03
C ALA A 167 2.63 14.42 -6.50
N CYS A 168 1.66 14.11 -5.61
CA CYS A 168 0.49 13.29 -5.91
C CYS A 168 -0.75 14.16 -6.11
N LYS A 169 -1.48 13.94 -7.22
CA LYS A 169 -2.85 14.43 -7.36
C LYS A 169 -3.82 13.45 -6.69
N ALA A 170 -5.03 13.91 -6.38
CA ALA A 170 -6.03 13.06 -5.73
C ALA A 170 -6.32 11.76 -6.51
N GLY A 171 -6.39 11.82 -7.84
CA GLY A 171 -6.56 10.63 -8.69
C GLY A 171 -5.40 9.65 -8.56
N ASP A 172 -4.18 10.17 -8.60
CA ASP A 172 -2.94 9.40 -8.49
C ASP A 172 -2.87 8.62 -7.16
N MET A 173 -3.30 9.24 -6.06
CA MET A 173 -3.36 8.60 -4.75
C MET A 173 -4.31 7.38 -4.73
N PHE A 174 -5.47 7.46 -5.40
CA PHE A 174 -6.37 6.31 -5.50
C PHE A 174 -5.75 5.16 -6.27
N ASP A 175 -5.04 5.45 -7.36
CA ASP A 175 -4.38 4.44 -8.17
C ASP A 175 -3.27 3.76 -7.36
N VAL A 176 -2.45 4.53 -6.64
CA VAL A 176 -1.42 4.00 -5.72
C VAL A 176 -2.04 3.12 -4.64
N ILE A 177 -3.06 3.62 -3.92
CA ILE A 177 -3.71 2.83 -2.84
C ILE A 177 -4.27 1.50 -3.39
N ARG A 178 -4.78 1.49 -4.61
CA ARG A 178 -5.31 0.26 -5.25
C ARG A 178 -4.22 -0.72 -5.65
N ALA A 179 -3.04 -0.23 -5.98
CA ALA A 179 -1.89 -1.06 -6.33
C ALA A 179 -1.21 -1.70 -5.12
N HIS A 180 -1.54 -1.32 -3.89
CA HIS A 180 -0.87 -1.77 -2.68
C HIS A 180 -1.82 -2.46 -1.70
N GLN A 181 -1.28 -3.38 -0.89
CA GLN A 181 -2.06 -4.13 0.11
C GLN A 181 -2.42 -3.26 1.33
N VAL A 182 -1.52 -2.36 1.71
CA VAL A 182 -1.65 -1.46 2.85
C VAL A 182 -1.17 -0.08 2.44
N ALA A 183 -1.95 0.95 2.76
CA ALA A 183 -1.54 2.33 2.64
C ALA A 183 -1.40 2.98 4.03
N LEU A 184 -0.35 3.74 4.21
CA LEU A 184 -0.08 4.55 5.39
C LEU A 184 -0.18 6.03 5.00
N ALA A 185 -0.86 6.82 5.81
CA ALA A 185 -0.90 8.28 5.64
C ALA A 185 -0.90 8.96 7.00
N LYS A 186 -0.17 10.05 7.14
CA LYS A 186 -0.14 10.80 8.39
C LYS A 186 -1.43 11.59 8.56
N ARG A 187 -2.01 11.50 9.75
CA ARG A 187 -3.17 12.29 10.15
C ARG A 187 -2.86 13.01 11.44
N GLN A 188 -2.62 14.31 11.36
CA GLN A 188 -2.13 15.12 12.49
C GLN A 188 -0.77 14.59 12.96
N THR A 189 -0.70 14.01 14.16
CA THR A 189 0.52 13.45 14.75
C THR A 189 0.64 11.95 14.57
N ASP A 190 -0.41 11.25 14.11
CA ASP A 190 -0.48 9.80 14.05
C ASP A 190 -0.55 9.28 12.60
N TRP A 191 0.02 8.09 12.38
CA TRP A 191 -0.10 7.39 11.12
C TRP A 191 -1.41 6.58 11.06
N ALA A 192 -2.26 6.92 10.10
CA ALA A 192 -3.44 6.14 9.77
C ALA A 192 -3.06 4.98 8.84
N ILE A 193 -3.57 3.79 9.15
CA ILE A 193 -3.36 2.57 8.37
C ILE A 193 -4.64 2.28 7.61
N ILE A 194 -4.56 2.29 6.30
CA ILE A 194 -5.64 1.93 5.40
C ILE A 194 -5.25 0.57 4.81
N LYS A 195 -5.90 -0.48 5.26
CA LYS A 195 -5.76 -1.79 4.60
C LYS A 195 -6.56 -1.70 3.30
N ALA A 196 -5.87 -1.70 2.16
CA ALA A 196 -6.55 -2.02 0.93
C ALA A 196 -7.12 -3.44 1.11
N PRO A 197 -8.37 -3.72 0.74
CA PRO A 197 -8.82 -5.08 0.72
C PRO A 197 -7.89 -5.81 -0.25
N LEU A 198 -7.26 -6.87 0.27
CA LEU A 198 -6.39 -7.74 -0.50
C LEU A 198 -7.13 -8.16 -1.76
N THR A 199 -6.71 -7.64 -2.89
CA THR A 199 -6.96 -8.31 -4.16
C THR A 199 -5.88 -9.40 -4.25
N ASP A 200 -6.12 -10.54 -3.59
CA ASP A 200 -5.50 -11.79 -3.99
C ASP A 200 -5.87 -12.01 -5.44
N SER A 201 -4.95 -11.75 -6.34
CA SER A 201 -5.20 -11.42 -7.74
C SER A 201 -5.81 -12.54 -8.60
N ASN A 202 -6.13 -13.71 -8.04
CA ASN A 202 -6.89 -14.75 -8.74
C ASN A 202 -7.96 -15.43 -7.85
N ALA A 203 -7.71 -15.64 -6.56
CA ALA A 203 -8.72 -16.24 -5.68
C ALA A 203 -9.84 -15.24 -5.37
N ASP A 204 -9.52 -13.96 -5.15
CA ASP A 204 -10.52 -12.91 -4.91
C ASP A 204 -11.26 -12.49 -6.17
N ALA A 205 -10.62 -12.45 -7.33
CA ALA A 205 -11.32 -12.20 -8.60
C ALA A 205 -12.33 -13.31 -8.92
N LEU A 206 -11.98 -14.57 -8.66
CA LEU A 206 -12.89 -15.71 -8.77
C LEU A 206 -13.99 -15.66 -7.70
N ASP A 207 -13.68 -15.27 -6.47
CA ASP A 207 -14.66 -15.11 -5.40
C ASP A 207 -15.60 -13.93 -5.68
N VAL A 208 -15.06 -12.76 -6.09
CA VAL A 208 -15.85 -11.59 -6.50
C VAL A 208 -16.72 -11.91 -7.71
N ALA A 209 -16.19 -12.55 -8.74
CA ALA A 209 -16.95 -12.97 -9.90
C ALA A 209 -18.04 -13.99 -9.52
N SER A 210 -17.74 -14.94 -8.63
CA SER A 210 -18.70 -15.90 -8.08
C SER A 210 -19.80 -15.20 -7.29
N ARG A 211 -19.48 -14.29 -6.38
CA ARG A 211 -20.46 -13.52 -5.60
C ARG A 211 -21.36 -12.68 -6.50
N VAL A 212 -20.76 -11.92 -7.43
CA VAL A 212 -21.52 -11.13 -8.40
C VAL A 212 -22.34 -12.03 -9.33
N GLY A 213 -21.79 -13.18 -9.73
CA GLY A 213 -22.49 -14.21 -10.48
C GLY A 213 -23.70 -14.80 -9.74
N SER A 214 -23.69 -14.82 -8.40
CA SER A 214 -24.78 -15.32 -7.56
C SER A 214 -26.01 -14.38 -7.52
N LEU A 215 -25.88 -13.12 -7.95
CA LEU A 215 -26.98 -12.18 -7.99
C LEU A 215 -28.03 -12.64 -9.01
N SER A 216 -29.32 -12.58 -8.63
CA SER A 216 -30.41 -12.79 -9.58
C SER A 216 -30.43 -11.70 -10.64
N GLN A 217 -31.08 -11.96 -11.78
CA GLN A 217 -31.21 -10.96 -12.85
C GLN A 217 -31.78 -9.63 -12.31
N ARG A 218 -32.81 -9.71 -11.44
CA ARG A 218 -33.45 -8.52 -10.87
C ARG A 218 -32.52 -7.75 -9.93
N GLU A 219 -31.70 -8.45 -9.17
CA GLU A 219 -30.69 -7.82 -8.30
C GLU A 219 -29.59 -7.14 -9.14
N ARG A 220 -29.18 -7.75 -10.25
CA ARG A 220 -28.24 -7.12 -11.20
C ARG A 220 -28.81 -5.85 -11.83
N GLU A 221 -30.05 -5.87 -12.28
CA GLU A 221 -30.72 -4.69 -12.86
C GLU A 221 -30.80 -3.53 -11.85
N VAL A 222 -31.14 -3.81 -10.58
CA VAL A 222 -31.14 -2.82 -9.51
C VAL A 222 -29.71 -2.29 -9.27
N LEU A 223 -28.73 -3.17 -9.18
CA LEU A 223 -27.34 -2.78 -8.93
C LEU A 223 -26.77 -1.97 -10.10
N THR A 224 -27.07 -2.32 -11.34
CA THR A 224 -26.71 -1.53 -12.55
C THR A 224 -27.27 -0.11 -12.47
N GLY A 225 -28.54 0.04 -12.03
CA GLY A 225 -29.12 1.36 -11.83
C GLY A 225 -28.41 2.18 -10.74
N VAL A 226 -27.97 1.54 -9.65
CA VAL A 226 -27.19 2.19 -8.59
C VAL A 226 -25.79 2.59 -9.09
N VAL A 227 -25.13 1.72 -9.83
CA VAL A 227 -23.82 2.00 -10.48
C VAL A 227 -23.92 3.19 -11.43
N GLY A 228 -25.04 3.28 -12.18
CA GLY A 228 -25.36 4.44 -13.03
C GLY A 228 -25.78 5.71 -12.28
N GLY A 229 -25.71 5.71 -10.94
CA GLY A 229 -26.06 6.88 -10.13
C GLY A 229 -27.55 7.19 -10.05
N LEU A 230 -28.43 6.29 -10.50
CA LEU A 230 -29.87 6.53 -10.51
C LEU A 230 -30.48 6.51 -9.09
N PRO A 231 -31.33 7.49 -8.75
CA PRO A 231 -32.07 7.45 -7.48
C PRO A 231 -33.05 6.28 -7.46
N GLY A 232 -33.34 5.75 -6.28
CA GLY A 232 -34.22 4.58 -6.10
C GLY A 232 -35.59 4.72 -6.74
N LYS A 233 -36.17 5.93 -6.78
CA LYS A 233 -37.42 6.23 -7.50
C LYS A 233 -37.31 5.99 -9.02
N GLN A 234 -36.19 6.39 -9.62
CA GLN A 234 -35.94 6.21 -11.05
C GLN A 234 -35.70 4.74 -11.38
N ILE A 235 -34.97 4.02 -10.51
CA ILE A 235 -34.78 2.56 -10.64
C ILE A 235 -36.12 1.84 -10.58
N ALA A 236 -36.97 2.21 -9.62
CA ALA A 236 -38.30 1.64 -9.46
C ALA A 236 -39.17 1.85 -10.72
N PHE A 237 -39.17 3.08 -11.25
CA PHE A 237 -39.89 3.43 -12.49
C PHE A 237 -39.36 2.63 -13.69
N ASN A 238 -38.06 2.62 -13.91
CA ASN A 238 -37.42 1.94 -15.04
C ASN A 238 -37.66 0.42 -15.03
N LEU A 239 -37.75 -0.17 -13.85
CA LEU A 239 -37.95 -1.61 -13.67
C LEU A 239 -39.41 -2.02 -13.49
N GLY A 240 -40.37 -1.07 -13.45
CA GLY A 240 -41.80 -1.34 -13.25
C GLY A 240 -42.11 -1.96 -11.89
N ILE A 241 -41.41 -1.58 -10.81
CA ILE A 241 -41.59 -2.10 -9.45
C ILE A 241 -41.73 -0.96 -8.44
N SER A 242 -42.16 -1.28 -7.21
CA SER A 242 -42.26 -0.29 -6.16
C SER A 242 -40.89 0.09 -5.59
N ILE A 243 -40.76 1.31 -5.02
CA ILE A 243 -39.55 1.74 -4.30
C ILE A 243 -39.23 0.77 -3.16
N ARG A 244 -40.25 0.28 -2.44
CA ARG A 244 -40.10 -0.72 -1.39
C ARG A 244 -39.47 -2.01 -1.91
N THR A 245 -39.81 -2.41 -3.13
CA THR A 245 -39.21 -3.57 -3.79
C THR A 245 -37.75 -3.33 -4.15
N VAL A 246 -37.39 -2.11 -4.60
CA VAL A 246 -35.99 -1.72 -4.84
C VAL A 246 -35.19 -1.84 -3.55
N GLU A 247 -35.67 -1.32 -2.43
CA GLU A 247 -34.97 -1.40 -1.13
C GLU A 247 -34.84 -2.85 -0.64
N ALA A 248 -35.85 -3.69 -0.87
CA ALA A 248 -35.75 -5.12 -0.58
C ALA A 248 -34.67 -5.82 -1.44
N HIS A 249 -34.51 -5.43 -2.72
CA HIS A 249 -33.42 -5.94 -3.56
C HIS A 249 -32.07 -5.42 -3.08
N ARG A 250 -31.93 -4.15 -2.71
CA ARG A 250 -30.69 -3.59 -2.13
C ARG A 250 -30.23 -4.40 -0.91
N THR A 251 -31.14 -4.67 0.02
CA THR A 251 -30.81 -5.50 1.21
C THR A 251 -30.34 -6.90 0.83
N ARG A 252 -30.96 -7.54 -0.17
CA ARG A 252 -30.55 -8.87 -0.63
C ARG A 252 -29.19 -8.84 -1.34
N ILE A 253 -28.92 -7.79 -2.14
CA ILE A 253 -27.64 -7.56 -2.78
C ILE A 253 -26.53 -7.50 -1.73
N LEU A 254 -26.69 -6.65 -0.70
CA LEU A 254 -25.70 -6.52 0.37
C LEU A 254 -25.41 -7.85 1.04
N ARG A 255 -26.47 -8.61 1.38
CA ARG A 255 -26.34 -9.92 2.02
C ARG A 255 -25.64 -10.95 1.11
N ARG A 256 -25.98 -11.02 -0.20
CA ARG A 256 -25.39 -11.96 -1.15
C ARG A 256 -23.93 -11.65 -1.46
N LEU A 257 -23.62 -10.37 -1.57
CA LEU A 257 -22.24 -9.92 -1.80
C LEU A 257 -21.39 -9.93 -0.51
N GLY A 258 -22.01 -10.15 0.66
CA GLY A 258 -21.29 -10.15 1.95
C GLY A 258 -20.72 -8.79 2.32
N VAL A 259 -21.42 -7.69 1.98
CA VAL A 259 -20.99 -6.31 2.21
C VAL A 259 -22.02 -5.55 3.04
N HIS A 260 -21.61 -4.43 3.64
CA HIS A 260 -22.45 -3.65 4.54
C HIS A 260 -23.06 -2.39 3.89
N THR A 261 -22.47 -1.90 2.81
CA THR A 261 -22.89 -0.67 2.13
C THR A 261 -23.08 -0.87 0.63
N MET A 262 -23.96 -0.04 0.01
CA MET A 262 -24.13 -0.05 -1.43
C MET A 262 -22.86 0.44 -2.17
N ALA A 263 -22.05 1.27 -1.56
CA ALA A 263 -20.77 1.70 -2.11
C ALA A 263 -19.80 0.51 -2.26
N GLU A 264 -19.74 -0.37 -1.26
CA GLU A 264 -18.98 -1.64 -1.35
C GLU A 264 -19.55 -2.57 -2.43
N ALA A 265 -20.88 -2.67 -2.54
CA ALA A 265 -21.53 -3.47 -3.58
C ALA A 265 -21.22 -2.96 -5.00
N VAL A 266 -21.27 -1.64 -5.22
CA VAL A 266 -20.87 -0.99 -6.46
C VAL A 266 -19.41 -1.31 -6.81
N ARG A 267 -18.53 -1.23 -5.83
CA ARG A 267 -17.12 -1.55 -6.00
C ARG A 267 -16.89 -3.00 -6.43
N LEU A 268 -17.51 -3.98 -5.75
CA LEU A 268 -17.41 -5.40 -6.15
C LEU A 268 -17.94 -5.63 -7.56
N TRP A 269 -19.05 -4.97 -7.92
CA TRP A 269 -19.61 -5.03 -9.27
C TRP A 269 -18.61 -4.55 -10.32
N THR A 270 -17.98 -3.39 -10.09
CA THR A 270 -16.99 -2.82 -11.01
C THR A 270 -15.77 -3.72 -11.18
N LEU A 271 -15.27 -4.31 -10.08
CA LEU A 271 -14.16 -5.26 -10.12
C LEU A 271 -14.47 -6.54 -10.91
N ALA A 272 -15.73 -7.01 -10.89
CA ALA A 272 -16.16 -8.22 -11.63
C ALA A 272 -16.33 -7.99 -13.13
N GLN A 273 -16.28 -6.74 -13.63
CA GLN A 273 -16.45 -6.42 -15.06
C GLN A 273 -15.09 -6.32 -15.80
N HIS A 274 -14.00 -6.38 -15.07
CA HIS A 274 -12.62 -6.34 -15.59
C HIS A 274 -11.87 -7.62 -15.29
#